data_a64f945d7ce2c5b9ae6c13626ca71ef7
#
_entry.id   a64f945d7ce2c5b9ae6c13626ca71ef7
#
_cell.length_a   1.000
_cell.length_b   1.000
_cell.length_c   1.000
_cell.angle_alpha   90.00
_cell.angle_beta   90.00
_cell.angle_gamma   90.00
#
_symmetry.space_group_name_H-M   'P 1'
#
loop_
_entity.id
_entity.type
_entity.pdbx_description
1 polymer ?
#
loop_
_entity_poly.entity_id
_entity_poly.type
_entity_poly.pdbx_seq_one_letter_code
_entity_poly.pdbx_strand_id
1 'polypeptide(L)'
;MRVYVGMDVHRKRSQVALVDAHGVQLANRSLANDSAELVAVLGRLAPGTPVALEAAYGWGWLAELLNELELEPHLVHPSRCKAIAAARLKDDKVDAATLAQLLRAELLPEAWIAPQAVRDQRGLLRHRAALVRMATALKCRVHAVLADRGVGVEKPLWGPAGRALLAELACRRCNGRS
;
A
#
# COMPACT_ATOMS: atom_id res chain seq x y z
N MET A 1 -7.93 32.52 -4.49
CA MET A 1 -6.54 32.16 -4.87
C MET A 1 -6.52 30.67 -5.09
N ARG A 2 -6.05 30.19 -6.24
CA ARG A 2 -5.98 28.73 -6.53
C ARG A 2 -4.81 28.13 -5.78
N VAL A 3 -5.07 27.06 -5.05
CA VAL A 3 -4.08 26.35 -4.22
C VAL A 3 -3.97 24.91 -4.74
N TYR A 4 -2.78 24.35 -4.68
CA TYR A 4 -2.47 22.97 -5.03
C TYR A 4 -1.85 22.29 -3.82
N VAL A 5 -2.28 21.08 -3.52
CA VAL A 5 -1.84 20.35 -2.34
C VAL A 5 -1.09 19.10 -2.76
N GLY A 6 0.04 18.84 -2.11
CA GLY A 6 0.75 17.57 -2.23
C GLY A 6 0.79 16.87 -0.87
N MET A 7 0.53 15.57 -0.87
CA MET A 7 0.53 14.75 0.33
C MET A 7 1.46 13.55 0.15
N ASP A 8 2.51 13.48 0.97
CA ASP A 8 3.32 12.29 1.14
C ASP A 8 2.80 11.49 2.33
N VAL A 9 2.26 10.30 2.04
CA VAL A 9 1.45 9.52 2.98
C VAL A 9 2.27 8.39 3.58
N HIS A 10 2.50 8.43 4.89
CA HIS A 10 3.11 7.38 5.68
C HIS A 10 2.10 6.69 6.59
N ARG A 11 2.50 5.64 7.29
CA ARG A 11 1.61 4.84 8.14
C ARG A 11 0.94 5.62 9.27
N LYS A 12 1.64 6.54 9.92
CA LYS A 12 1.15 7.26 11.12
C LYS A 12 0.98 8.75 10.88
N ARG A 13 1.61 9.31 9.89
CA ARG A 13 1.64 10.73 9.60
C ARG A 13 1.67 10.95 8.10
N SER A 14 1.13 12.06 7.66
CA SER A 14 1.26 12.55 6.29
C SER A 14 1.94 13.91 6.30
N GLN A 15 2.88 14.12 5.38
CA GLN A 15 3.41 15.45 5.11
C GLN A 15 2.50 16.12 4.08
N VAL A 16 2.05 17.33 4.38
CA VAL A 16 1.12 18.10 3.55
C VAL A 16 1.76 19.42 3.17
N ALA A 17 1.95 19.63 1.88
CA ALA A 17 2.46 20.88 1.33
C ALA A 17 1.39 21.59 0.50
N LEU A 18 1.30 22.89 0.66
CA LEU A 18 0.40 23.77 -0.09
C LEU A 18 1.22 24.75 -0.92
N VAL A 19 0.91 24.87 -2.20
CA VAL A 19 1.51 25.87 -3.09
C VAL A 19 0.43 26.70 -3.78
N ASP A 20 0.72 27.93 -4.09
CA ASP A 20 -0.17 28.80 -4.85
C ASP A 20 -0.02 28.57 -6.37
N ALA A 21 -0.77 29.33 -7.16
CA ALA A 21 -0.71 29.28 -8.63
C ALA A 21 0.65 29.68 -9.21
N HIS A 22 1.46 30.43 -8.47
CA HIS A 22 2.81 30.84 -8.87
C HIS A 22 3.89 29.85 -8.42
N GLY A 23 3.50 28.82 -7.66
CA GLY A 23 4.43 27.81 -7.12
C GLY A 23 5.10 28.22 -5.81
N VAL A 24 4.63 29.29 -5.17
CA VAL A 24 5.11 29.71 -3.86
C VAL A 24 4.53 28.78 -2.79
N GLN A 25 5.40 28.22 -1.94
CA GLN A 25 4.98 27.35 -0.86
C GLN A 25 4.32 28.17 0.26
N LEU A 26 3.04 27.92 0.48
CA LEU A 26 2.23 28.59 1.51
C LEU A 26 2.35 27.87 2.87
N ALA A 27 2.44 26.55 2.85
CA ALA A 27 2.60 25.73 4.05
C ALA A 27 3.28 24.41 3.71
N ASN A 28 3.93 23.80 4.72
CA ASN A 28 4.45 22.45 4.63
C ASN A 28 4.49 21.87 6.05
N ARG A 29 3.56 20.98 6.38
CA ARG A 29 3.31 20.50 7.74
C ARG A 29 3.17 18.98 7.78
N SER A 30 3.63 18.38 8.88
CA SER A 30 3.37 16.99 9.18
C SER A 30 2.11 16.88 10.04
N LEU A 31 1.11 16.14 9.57
CA LEU A 31 -0.15 15.88 10.25
C LEU A 31 -0.23 14.43 10.68
N ALA A 32 -0.89 14.12 11.78
CA ALA A 32 -1.20 12.73 12.11
C ALA A 32 -2.24 12.18 11.10
N ASN A 33 -2.19 10.87 10.83
CA ASN A 33 -3.20 10.21 10.00
C ASN A 33 -4.44 9.91 10.83
N ASP A 34 -4.99 10.96 11.43
CA ASP A 34 -6.26 11.00 12.14
C ASP A 34 -7.25 11.83 11.31
N SER A 35 -8.46 11.29 11.11
CA SER A 35 -9.47 11.97 10.30
C SER A 35 -9.84 13.33 10.86
N ALA A 36 -9.90 13.50 12.19
CA ALA A 36 -10.24 14.78 12.80
C ALA A 36 -9.15 15.85 12.54
N GLU A 37 -7.86 15.48 12.64
CA GLU A 37 -6.74 16.40 12.36
C GLU A 37 -6.70 16.77 10.87
N LEU A 38 -6.89 15.78 9.98
CA LEU A 38 -6.91 16.04 8.54
C LEU A 38 -8.10 16.91 8.12
N VAL A 39 -9.31 16.64 8.65
CA VAL A 39 -10.50 17.47 8.42
C VAL A 39 -10.29 18.88 8.92
N ALA A 40 -9.70 19.08 10.09
CA ALA A 40 -9.44 20.40 10.66
C ALA A 40 -8.51 21.26 9.79
N VAL A 41 -7.60 20.65 9.03
CA VAL A 41 -6.65 21.35 8.16
C VAL A 41 -7.16 21.41 6.72
N LEU A 42 -7.53 20.28 6.14
CA LEU A 42 -7.92 20.18 4.72
C LEU A 42 -9.33 20.72 4.47
N GLY A 43 -10.25 20.59 5.42
CA GLY A 43 -11.62 21.13 5.34
C GLY A 43 -11.72 22.65 5.31
N ARG A 44 -10.60 23.37 5.50
CA ARG A 44 -10.51 24.84 5.30
C ARG A 44 -10.21 25.25 3.87
N LEU A 45 -9.89 24.27 3.02
CA LEU A 45 -9.62 24.52 1.60
C LEU A 45 -10.94 24.71 0.84
N ALA A 46 -10.87 25.45 -0.24
CA ALA A 46 -12.05 25.65 -1.10
C ALA A 46 -12.44 24.32 -1.79
N PRO A 47 -13.74 24.06 -1.97
CA PRO A 47 -14.20 22.95 -2.80
C PRO A 47 -13.51 22.93 -4.17
N GLY A 48 -13.22 21.75 -4.70
CA GLY A 48 -12.48 21.55 -5.95
C GLY A 48 -10.99 21.86 -5.86
N THR A 49 -10.41 22.04 -4.64
CA THR A 49 -8.96 22.17 -4.51
C THR A 49 -8.29 20.86 -4.86
N PRO A 50 -7.35 20.82 -5.85
CA PRO A 50 -6.68 19.62 -6.25
C PRO A 50 -5.63 19.16 -5.23
N VAL A 51 -5.62 17.86 -4.94
CA VAL A 51 -4.76 17.21 -3.93
C VAL A 51 -4.05 16.01 -4.53
N ALA A 52 -2.73 16.09 -4.74
CA ALA A 52 -1.90 14.96 -5.16
C ALA A 52 -1.51 14.09 -3.98
N LEU A 53 -1.68 12.77 -4.09
CA LEU A 53 -1.27 11.79 -3.08
C LEU A 53 -0.65 10.55 -3.74
N GLU A 54 0.39 9.98 -3.11
CA GLU A 54 0.99 8.74 -3.61
C GLU A 54 0.11 7.51 -3.34
N ALA A 55 0.12 6.55 -4.28
CA ALA A 55 -0.50 5.23 -4.13
C ALA A 55 0.30 4.36 -3.13
N ALA A 56 0.46 4.85 -1.89
CA ALA A 56 1.17 4.24 -0.79
C ALA A 56 0.19 3.58 0.21
N TYR A 57 0.65 3.32 1.44
CA TYR A 57 -0.17 2.74 2.48
C TYR A 57 -1.36 3.63 2.86
N GLY A 58 -2.57 3.07 2.79
CA GLY A 58 -3.78 3.74 3.25
C GLY A 58 -4.36 4.81 2.31
N TRP A 59 -3.85 4.97 1.08
CA TRP A 59 -4.33 5.98 0.14
C TRP A 59 -5.85 5.92 -0.11
N GLY A 60 -6.46 4.73 -0.02
CA GLY A 60 -7.87 4.53 -0.37
C GLY A 60 -8.83 5.29 0.53
N TRP A 61 -8.67 5.19 1.86
CA TRP A 61 -9.51 5.91 2.82
C TRP A 61 -9.27 7.43 2.75
N LEU A 62 -8.03 7.82 2.47
CA LEU A 62 -7.67 9.22 2.34
C LEU A 62 -8.31 9.85 1.10
N ALA A 63 -8.32 9.14 -0.04
CA ALA A 63 -9.02 9.61 -1.23
C ALA A 63 -10.53 9.75 -1.00
N GLU A 64 -11.14 8.88 -0.19
CA GLU A 64 -12.55 9.02 0.22
C GLU A 64 -12.77 10.24 1.10
N LEU A 65 -11.92 10.43 2.11
CA LEU A 65 -11.97 11.62 2.97
C LEU A 65 -11.85 12.92 2.17
N LEU A 66 -10.94 12.95 1.18
CA LEU A 66 -10.79 14.13 0.30
C LEU A 66 -12.07 14.38 -0.52
N ASN A 67 -12.71 13.33 -1.05
CA ASN A 67 -13.99 13.46 -1.75
C ASN A 67 -15.12 13.94 -0.81
N GLU A 68 -15.17 13.46 0.43
CA GLU A 68 -16.13 13.92 1.44
C GLU A 68 -15.95 15.42 1.79
N LEU A 69 -14.72 15.90 1.70
CA LEU A 69 -14.38 17.31 1.86
C LEU A 69 -14.55 18.13 0.56
N GLU A 70 -15.14 17.55 -0.47
CA GLU A 70 -15.31 18.18 -1.80
C GLU A 70 -13.99 18.62 -2.45
N LEU A 71 -12.85 17.98 -2.07
CA LEU A 71 -11.55 18.20 -2.70
C LEU A 71 -11.35 17.25 -3.87
N GLU A 72 -10.42 17.56 -4.76
CA GLU A 72 -10.16 16.77 -5.97
C GLU A 72 -8.90 15.90 -5.82
N PRO A 73 -9.02 14.59 -5.47
CA PRO A 73 -7.87 13.72 -5.27
C PRO A 73 -7.24 13.28 -6.59
N HIS A 74 -5.94 13.49 -6.75
CA HIS A 74 -5.09 13.02 -7.84
C HIS A 74 -4.12 11.96 -7.33
N LEU A 75 -4.34 10.70 -7.67
CA LEU A 75 -3.49 9.59 -7.24
C LEU A 75 -2.27 9.47 -8.13
N VAL A 76 -1.09 9.31 -7.54
CA VAL A 76 0.18 9.23 -8.24
C VAL A 76 0.81 7.84 -8.10
N HIS A 77 1.37 7.33 -9.19
CA HIS A 77 2.12 6.09 -9.14
C HIS A 77 3.55 6.33 -8.63
N PRO A 78 3.94 5.75 -7.45
CA PRO A 78 5.21 6.05 -6.79
C PRO A 78 6.45 5.91 -7.66
N SER A 79 6.53 4.83 -8.47
CA SER A 79 7.71 4.58 -9.32
C SER A 79 7.84 5.56 -10.49
N ARG A 80 6.73 6.10 -10.99
CA ARG A 80 6.75 7.09 -12.07
C ARG A 80 7.11 8.46 -11.53
N CYS A 81 6.66 8.80 -10.33
CA CYS A 81 7.02 10.05 -9.67
C CYS A 81 8.51 10.10 -9.35
N LYS A 82 9.09 9.00 -8.87
CA LYS A 82 10.54 8.89 -8.61
C LYS A 82 11.40 9.11 -9.85
N ALA A 83 10.95 8.68 -11.02
CA ALA A 83 11.68 8.92 -12.27
C ALA A 83 11.75 10.41 -12.64
N ILE A 84 10.74 11.20 -12.27
CA ILE A 84 10.69 12.65 -12.51
C ILE A 84 11.44 13.41 -11.42
N ALA A 85 11.40 12.91 -10.17
CA ALA A 85 12.02 13.53 -8.98
C ALA A 85 13.49 13.11 -8.77
N ALA A 86 14.07 12.29 -9.63
CA ALA A 86 15.36 11.60 -9.45
C ALA A 86 16.61 12.49 -9.23
N ALA A 87 16.47 13.81 -9.20
CA ALA A 87 17.58 14.76 -9.02
C ALA A 87 17.65 15.45 -7.64
N ARG A 88 16.81 15.09 -6.65
CA ARG A 88 16.75 15.80 -5.37
C ARG A 88 16.93 14.90 -4.14
N LEU A 89 17.49 15.46 -3.08
CA LEU A 89 17.62 14.84 -1.75
C LEU A 89 16.25 14.32 -1.27
N LYS A 90 16.23 13.08 -0.82
CA LYS A 90 15.02 12.42 -0.32
C LYS A 90 14.69 12.93 1.09
N ASP A 91 13.63 13.74 1.19
CA ASP A 91 13.04 14.21 2.44
C ASP A 91 11.51 14.29 2.23
N ASP A 92 10.72 13.83 3.18
CA ASP A 92 9.25 13.83 3.13
C ASP A 92 8.68 15.22 2.82
N LYS A 93 9.31 16.28 3.33
CA LYS A 93 8.93 17.68 3.04
C LYS A 93 9.16 18.06 1.58
N VAL A 94 10.24 17.57 0.99
CA VAL A 94 10.57 17.78 -0.42
C VAL A 94 9.62 16.98 -1.28
N ASP A 95 9.27 15.76 -0.87
CA ASP A 95 8.38 14.86 -1.62
C ASP A 95 6.96 15.46 -1.69
N ALA A 96 6.37 15.90 -0.58
CA ALA A 96 5.06 16.55 -0.56
C ALA A 96 5.04 17.85 -1.38
N ALA A 97 6.06 18.71 -1.24
CA ALA A 97 6.17 19.95 -2.01
C ALA A 97 6.33 19.67 -3.51
N THR A 98 7.10 18.64 -3.87
CA THR A 98 7.28 18.20 -5.26
C THR A 98 5.98 17.73 -5.88
N LEU A 99 5.18 16.94 -5.15
CA LEU A 99 3.85 16.52 -5.61
C LEU A 99 2.94 17.72 -5.89
N ALA A 100 2.90 18.70 -4.99
CA ALA A 100 2.12 19.92 -5.21
C ALA A 100 2.59 20.72 -6.44
N GLN A 101 3.89 20.81 -6.68
CA GLN A 101 4.46 21.49 -7.85
C GLN A 101 4.16 20.74 -9.16
N LEU A 102 4.29 19.41 -9.17
CA LEU A 102 3.96 18.60 -10.33
C LEU A 102 2.46 18.69 -10.67
N LEU A 103 1.59 18.67 -9.66
CA LEU A 103 0.16 18.86 -9.82
C LEU A 103 -0.15 20.22 -10.44
N ARG A 104 0.45 21.30 -9.90
CA ARG A 104 0.29 22.66 -10.42
C ARG A 104 0.75 22.78 -11.88
N ALA A 105 1.82 22.11 -12.25
CA ALA A 105 2.40 22.15 -13.60
C ALA A 105 1.73 21.17 -14.58
N GLU A 106 0.69 20.42 -14.15
CA GLU A 106 0.02 19.37 -14.96
C GLU A 106 0.98 18.27 -15.42
N LEU A 107 2.04 18.01 -14.68
CA LEU A 107 3.07 17.01 -14.95
C LEU A 107 2.96 15.76 -14.07
N LEU A 108 1.85 15.63 -13.35
CA LEU A 108 1.65 14.53 -12.43
C LEU A 108 1.45 13.20 -13.21
N PRO A 109 2.22 12.14 -12.92
CA PRO A 109 2.00 10.84 -13.54
C PRO A 109 0.81 10.13 -12.86
N GLU A 110 -0.39 10.52 -13.21
CA GLU A 110 -1.61 10.09 -12.56
C GLU A 110 -1.88 8.59 -12.72
N ALA A 111 -2.46 8.03 -11.67
CA ALA A 111 -3.00 6.68 -11.61
C ALA A 111 -4.51 6.75 -11.39
N TRP A 112 -5.24 5.82 -12.01
CA TRP A 112 -6.68 5.77 -11.86
C TRP A 112 -7.11 5.41 -10.43
N ILE A 113 -7.91 6.27 -9.82
CA ILE A 113 -8.61 6.00 -8.56
C ILE A 113 -9.81 5.11 -8.88
N ALA A 114 -9.65 3.81 -8.64
CA ALA A 114 -10.72 2.86 -8.87
C ALA A 114 -11.89 3.08 -7.88
N PRO A 115 -13.15 2.92 -8.30
CA PRO A 115 -14.31 2.93 -7.39
C PRO A 115 -14.15 1.92 -6.26
N GLN A 116 -14.76 2.19 -5.09
CA GLN A 116 -14.64 1.35 -3.88
C GLN A 116 -14.95 -0.12 -4.17
N ALA A 117 -16.05 -0.42 -4.85
CA ALA A 117 -16.42 -1.80 -5.19
C ALA A 117 -15.31 -2.54 -5.98
N VAL A 118 -14.63 -1.85 -6.89
CA VAL A 118 -13.50 -2.42 -7.65
C VAL A 118 -12.28 -2.62 -6.75
N ARG A 119 -12.03 -1.69 -5.83
CA ARG A 119 -10.93 -1.81 -4.85
C ARG A 119 -11.14 -3.00 -3.92
N ASP A 120 -12.37 -3.21 -3.44
CA ASP A 120 -12.75 -4.33 -2.57
C ASP A 120 -12.57 -5.66 -3.29
N GLN A 121 -13.06 -5.79 -4.51
CA GLN A 121 -12.86 -7.00 -5.31
C GLN A 121 -11.37 -7.30 -5.56
N ARG A 122 -10.58 -6.29 -5.91
CA ARG A 122 -9.13 -6.42 -6.05
C ARG A 122 -8.46 -6.83 -4.74
N GLY A 123 -8.93 -6.28 -3.61
CA GLY A 123 -8.47 -6.64 -2.26
C GLY A 123 -8.69 -8.11 -1.97
N LEU A 124 -9.91 -8.61 -2.17
CA LEU A 124 -10.25 -10.02 -1.98
C LEU A 124 -9.42 -10.96 -2.85
N LEU A 125 -9.27 -10.64 -4.14
CA LEU A 125 -8.47 -11.44 -5.06
C LEU A 125 -6.98 -11.47 -4.67
N ARG A 126 -6.41 -10.34 -4.28
CA ARG A 126 -5.02 -10.26 -3.78
C ARG A 126 -4.84 -11.05 -2.50
N HIS A 127 -5.80 -10.96 -1.57
CA HIS A 127 -5.77 -11.72 -0.32
C HIS A 127 -5.84 -13.22 -0.60
N ARG A 128 -6.77 -13.67 -1.44
CA ARG A 128 -6.85 -15.08 -1.87
C ARG A 128 -5.54 -15.55 -2.50
N ALA A 129 -4.96 -14.77 -3.42
CA ALA A 129 -3.69 -15.12 -4.05
C ALA A 129 -2.53 -15.21 -3.03
N ALA A 130 -2.52 -14.33 -2.02
CA ALA A 130 -1.54 -14.38 -0.93
C ALA A 130 -1.69 -15.66 -0.11
N LEU A 131 -2.91 -16.04 0.29
CA LEU A 131 -3.18 -17.28 1.03
C LEU A 131 -2.77 -18.52 0.24
N VAL A 132 -3.06 -18.57 -1.07
CA VAL A 132 -2.63 -19.69 -1.94
C VAL A 132 -1.10 -19.78 -1.99
N ARG A 133 -0.39 -18.66 -2.14
CA ARG A 133 1.09 -18.65 -2.12
C ARG A 133 1.65 -19.14 -0.80
N MET A 134 1.09 -18.69 0.32
CA MET A 134 1.50 -19.12 1.67
C MET A 134 1.27 -20.63 1.86
N ALA A 135 0.10 -21.14 1.47
CA ALA A 135 -0.21 -22.56 1.53
C ALA A 135 0.76 -23.39 0.68
N THR A 136 1.08 -22.92 -0.53
CA THR A 136 2.05 -23.57 -1.42
C THR A 136 3.46 -23.56 -0.82
N ALA A 137 3.89 -22.44 -0.26
CA ALA A 137 5.20 -22.34 0.40
C ALA A 137 5.33 -23.30 1.59
N LEU A 138 4.28 -23.42 2.42
CA LEU A 138 4.24 -24.39 3.52
C LEU A 138 4.30 -25.84 3.01
N LYS A 139 3.55 -26.16 1.96
CA LYS A 139 3.58 -27.48 1.32
C LYS A 139 4.98 -27.83 0.82
N CYS A 140 5.63 -26.92 0.09
CA CYS A 140 7.00 -27.11 -0.38
C CYS A 140 7.98 -27.34 0.79
N ARG A 141 7.80 -26.61 1.89
CA ARG A 141 8.63 -26.77 3.08
C ARG A 141 8.50 -28.15 3.72
N VAL A 142 7.28 -28.72 3.79
CA VAL A 142 7.05 -30.08 4.26
C VAL A 142 7.73 -31.09 3.35
N HIS A 143 7.61 -30.95 2.02
CA HIS A 143 8.31 -31.82 1.07
C HIS A 143 9.84 -31.77 1.25
N ALA A 144 10.41 -30.58 1.43
CA ALA A 144 11.85 -30.42 1.68
C ALA A 144 12.29 -31.18 2.95
N VAL A 145 11.52 -31.03 4.06
CA VAL A 145 11.83 -31.71 5.32
C VAL A 145 11.76 -33.23 5.19
N LEU A 146 10.82 -33.77 4.39
CA LEU A 146 10.73 -35.21 4.11
C LEU A 146 11.91 -35.69 3.28
N ALA A 147 12.26 -34.96 2.24
CA ALA A 147 13.40 -35.26 1.36
C ALA A 147 14.73 -35.29 2.15
N ASP A 148 14.98 -34.30 3.01
CA ASP A 148 16.15 -34.25 3.90
C ASP A 148 16.27 -35.46 4.83
N ARG A 149 15.18 -36.20 5.02
CA ARG A 149 15.11 -37.42 5.83
C ARG A 149 15.05 -38.70 5.04
N GLY A 150 15.25 -38.60 3.73
CA GLY A 150 15.19 -39.79 2.83
C GLY A 150 13.78 -40.36 2.66
N VAL A 151 12.73 -39.62 3.02
CA VAL A 151 11.35 -40.07 2.86
C VAL A 151 10.85 -39.68 1.47
N GLY A 152 10.79 -40.69 0.57
CA GLY A 152 10.17 -40.55 -0.75
C GLY A 152 8.64 -40.44 -0.64
N VAL A 153 8.04 -39.53 -1.39
CA VAL A 153 6.58 -39.33 -1.42
C VAL A 153 6.07 -39.68 -2.82
N GLU A 154 5.55 -40.89 -2.97
CA GLU A 154 4.99 -41.40 -4.24
C GLU A 154 3.53 -40.96 -4.47
N LYS A 155 2.81 -40.60 -3.43
CA LYS A 155 1.38 -40.23 -3.46
C LYS A 155 1.16 -38.77 -3.11
N PRO A 156 0.02 -38.19 -3.53
CA PRO A 156 -0.32 -36.80 -3.14
C PRO A 156 -0.33 -36.62 -1.63
N LEU A 157 0.66 -35.93 -1.08
CA LEU A 157 0.88 -35.77 0.36
C LEU A 157 -0.30 -35.08 1.10
N TRP A 158 -1.07 -34.27 0.38
CA TRP A 158 -2.16 -33.48 0.95
C TRP A 158 -3.53 -34.16 0.88
N GLY A 159 -3.61 -35.36 0.30
CA GLY A 159 -4.77 -36.25 0.32
C GLY A 159 -4.86 -37.05 1.62
N PRO A 160 -5.93 -37.85 1.81
CA PRO A 160 -6.11 -38.70 3.00
C PRO A 160 -4.94 -39.60 3.30
N ALA A 161 -4.43 -40.29 2.28
CA ALA A 161 -3.30 -41.21 2.40
C ALA A 161 -1.98 -40.52 2.80
N GLY A 162 -1.71 -39.34 2.24
CA GLY A 162 -0.54 -38.55 2.59
C GLY A 162 -0.61 -37.98 4.01
N ARG A 163 -1.79 -37.57 4.49
CA ARG A 163 -1.97 -37.17 5.87
C ARG A 163 -1.77 -38.32 6.86
N ALA A 164 -2.23 -39.53 6.52
CA ALA A 164 -1.97 -40.71 7.35
C ALA A 164 -0.46 -40.98 7.43
N LEU A 165 0.27 -40.92 6.32
CA LEU A 165 1.73 -41.06 6.29
C LEU A 165 2.40 -40.00 7.21
N LEU A 166 2.01 -38.75 7.12
CA LEU A 166 2.57 -37.69 7.96
C LEU A 166 2.32 -37.95 9.47
N ALA A 167 1.12 -38.42 9.82
CA ALA A 167 0.77 -38.75 11.20
C ALA A 167 1.63 -39.94 11.71
N GLU A 168 1.83 -40.96 10.91
CA GLU A 168 2.68 -42.15 11.23
C GLU A 168 4.15 -41.72 11.46
N LEU A 169 4.69 -40.85 10.59
CA LEU A 169 6.06 -40.37 10.72
C LEU A 169 6.24 -39.50 11.98
N ALA A 170 5.24 -38.73 12.36
CA ALA A 170 5.25 -37.94 13.59
C ALA A 170 5.23 -38.88 14.84
N CYS A 171 4.40 -39.91 14.83
CA CYS A 171 4.25 -40.85 15.95
C CYS A 171 5.53 -41.70 16.19
N ARG A 172 6.19 -42.19 15.12
CA ARG A 172 7.45 -42.95 15.23
C ARG A 172 8.57 -42.17 15.94
N ARG A 173 8.57 -40.81 15.83
CA ARG A 173 9.56 -39.96 16.48
C ARG A 173 9.33 -39.78 17.97
N CYS A 174 8.08 -39.87 18.45
CA CYS A 174 7.75 -39.81 19.86
C CYS A 174 8.10 -41.11 20.60
N ASN A 175 8.05 -42.27 19.91
CA ASN A 175 8.32 -43.60 20.51
C ASN A 175 9.77 -44.07 20.37
N GLY A 176 10.64 -43.33 19.68
CA GLY A 176 12.04 -43.73 19.40
C GLY A 176 13.07 -43.12 20.34
N ARG A 177 12.68 -42.71 21.58
CA ARG A 177 13.60 -42.41 22.67
C ARG A 177 13.52 -43.51 23.70
N SER A 178 14.19 -44.60 23.44
CA SER A 178 14.68 -45.54 24.40
C SER A 178 16.08 -45.95 23.98
#